data_8ad40b9e1ac1044b210b69f1f7bfe370
#
_entry.id   8ad40b9e1ac1044b210b69f1f7bfe370
#
_cell.length_a   1.000
_cell.length_b   1.000
_cell.length_c   1.000
_cell.angle_alpha   90.00
_cell.angle_beta   90.00
_cell.angle_gamma   90.00
#
_symmetry.space_group_name_H-M   'P 1'
#
loop_
_entity.id
_entity.type
_entity.pdbx_description
1 polymer ?
#
loop_
_entity_poly.entity_id
_entity_poly.type
_entity_poly.pdbx_seq_one_letter_code
_entity_poly.pdbx_strand_id
1 'polypeptide(L)'
;MKKNLFIICVLITFNCYSQGNIGCWAGFFYTQNGSTTMFTDNSFVAPANSWANDYSLSWLWDFGDGNTSTLQNPTHNYNSNGTYVPCLTLIMFDSTVMSTCTSSTCDTVISGNTTNLYDYMQSEINKKILYSFDIFGRKTKKTNQIIFYIFDDGTVEKKLIIE
;
A
#
# COMPACT_ATOMS: atom_id res chain seq x y z
N MET A 1 7.90 7.34 -24.19
CA MET A 1 6.89 6.62 -24.96
C MET A 1 6.11 5.66 -24.06
N LYS A 2 5.26 6.16 -23.11
CA LYS A 2 4.44 5.33 -22.20
C LYS A 2 3.01 5.86 -22.03
N LYS A 3 2.48 6.61 -23.01
CA LYS A 3 1.13 7.21 -22.92
C LYS A 3 0.02 6.46 -23.64
N ASN A 4 0.31 5.38 -24.38
CA ASN A 4 -0.71 4.74 -25.23
C ASN A 4 -1.32 3.46 -24.64
N LEU A 5 -0.88 2.98 -23.46
CA LEU A 5 -1.42 1.74 -22.90
C LEU A 5 -2.72 1.98 -22.10
N PHE A 6 -2.93 3.20 -21.60
CA PHE A 6 -4.15 3.56 -20.84
C PHE A 6 -5.40 3.73 -21.70
N ILE A 7 -5.23 4.11 -22.99
CA ILE A 7 -6.36 4.32 -23.91
C ILE A 7 -6.96 3.01 -24.42
N ILE A 8 -6.17 1.94 -24.49
CA ILE A 8 -6.63 0.64 -24.99
C ILE A 8 -7.52 -0.09 -23.97
N CYS A 9 -7.27 0.04 -22.66
CA CYS A 9 -8.14 -0.56 -21.64
C CYS A 9 -9.53 0.11 -21.58
N VAL A 10 -9.62 1.41 -21.80
CA VAL A 10 -10.89 2.16 -21.81
C VAL A 10 -11.74 1.80 -23.04
N LEU A 11 -11.13 1.50 -24.18
CA LEU A 11 -11.87 1.18 -25.42
C LEU A 11 -12.45 -0.25 -25.44
N ILE A 12 -11.88 -1.18 -24.68
CA ILE A 12 -12.41 -2.56 -24.61
C ILE A 12 -13.65 -2.65 -23.71
N THR A 13 -13.79 -1.76 -22.74
CA THR A 13 -14.98 -1.72 -21.85
C THR A 13 -16.19 -1.01 -22.46
N PHE A 14 -15.99 -0.18 -23.50
CA PHE A 14 -17.09 0.56 -24.14
C PHE A 14 -18.03 -0.27 -25.02
N ASN A 15 -17.67 -1.50 -25.38
CA ASN A 15 -18.54 -2.37 -26.16
C ASN A 15 -19.65 -3.09 -25.34
N CYS A 16 -19.74 -2.87 -24.05
CA CYS A 16 -20.81 -3.42 -23.19
C CYS A 16 -22.03 -2.50 -23.07
N TYR A 17 -22.03 -1.33 -23.71
CA TYR A 17 -23.02 -0.28 -23.50
C TYR A 17 -24.31 -0.38 -24.34
N SER A 18 -24.53 -1.46 -25.10
CA SER A 18 -25.63 -1.47 -26.07
C SER A 18 -26.98 -2.00 -25.55
N GLN A 19 -27.12 -2.39 -24.29
CA GLN A 19 -28.35 -3.05 -23.82
C GLN A 19 -28.78 -2.72 -22.38
N GLY A 20 -28.68 -1.46 -21.92
CA GLY A 20 -29.22 -1.09 -20.60
C GLY A 20 -28.58 -1.80 -19.41
N ASN A 21 -27.40 -2.35 -19.58
CA ASN A 21 -26.66 -3.00 -18.51
C ASN A 21 -26.03 -1.96 -17.59
N ILE A 22 -26.28 -2.12 -16.31
CA ILE A 22 -25.58 -1.34 -15.28
C ILE A 22 -24.20 -1.94 -15.01
N GLY A 23 -23.23 -1.11 -14.63
CA GLY A 23 -21.88 -1.55 -14.28
C GLY A 23 -21.35 -0.80 -13.08
N CYS A 24 -20.56 -1.47 -12.27
CA CYS A 24 -19.83 -0.86 -11.17
C CYS A 24 -18.46 -1.53 -11.01
N TRP A 25 -17.47 -0.74 -10.62
CA TRP A 25 -16.11 -1.19 -10.36
C TRP A 25 -15.64 -0.52 -9.07
N ALA A 26 -15.40 -1.33 -8.05
CA ALA A 26 -14.81 -0.84 -6.82
C ALA A 26 -13.33 -0.54 -7.05
N GLY A 27 -12.87 0.59 -6.53
CA GLY A 27 -11.48 1.00 -6.53
C GLY A 27 -11.22 1.97 -5.39
N PHE A 28 -10.02 1.94 -4.83
CA PHE A 28 -9.60 2.89 -3.82
C PHE A 28 -8.08 3.08 -3.84
N PHE A 29 -7.65 4.16 -3.21
CA PHE A 29 -6.27 4.36 -2.80
C PHE A 29 -6.26 4.77 -1.33
N TYR A 30 -5.10 4.69 -0.70
CA TYR A 30 -4.95 5.10 0.69
C TYR A 30 -3.66 5.90 0.91
N THR A 31 -3.68 6.70 1.98
CA THR A 31 -2.48 7.34 2.53
C THR A 31 -2.37 6.96 3.99
N GLN A 32 -1.14 6.82 4.48
CA GLN A 32 -0.87 6.36 5.83
C GLN A 32 0.02 7.34 6.59
N ASN A 33 -0.30 7.53 7.87
CA ASN A 33 0.52 8.26 8.83
C ASN A 33 0.58 7.46 10.13
N GLY A 34 1.69 6.74 10.34
CA GLY A 34 1.82 5.80 11.46
C GLY A 34 0.80 4.66 11.37
N SER A 35 0.00 4.46 12.41
CA SER A 35 -1.07 3.47 12.46
C SER A 35 -2.38 3.93 11.83
N THR A 36 -2.49 5.22 11.47
CA THR A 36 -3.70 5.79 10.91
C THR A 36 -3.65 5.75 9.39
N THR A 37 -4.65 5.14 8.78
CA THR A 37 -4.81 5.03 7.32
C THR A 37 -6.07 5.76 6.89
N MET A 38 -5.92 6.68 5.92
CA MET A 38 -7.03 7.39 5.28
C MET A 38 -7.32 6.72 3.94
N PHE A 39 -8.51 6.20 3.77
CA PHE A 39 -8.96 5.56 2.54
C PHE A 39 -9.76 6.54 1.70
N THR A 40 -9.55 6.51 0.40
CA THR A 40 -10.25 7.36 -0.56
C THR A 40 -10.86 6.48 -1.65
N ASP A 41 -12.17 6.56 -1.79
CA ASP A 41 -12.92 5.88 -2.84
C ASP A 41 -12.51 6.42 -4.22
N ASN A 42 -12.20 5.53 -5.14
CA ASN A 42 -11.91 5.79 -6.54
C ASN A 42 -12.71 4.83 -7.44
N SER A 43 -13.89 4.48 -6.98
CA SER A 43 -14.80 3.59 -7.71
C SER A 43 -15.41 4.28 -8.93
N PHE A 44 -15.79 3.47 -9.90
CA PHE A 44 -16.50 3.92 -11.10
C PHE A 44 -17.84 3.20 -11.24
N VAL A 45 -18.88 3.94 -11.65
CA VAL A 45 -20.21 3.37 -11.90
C VAL A 45 -20.73 3.77 -13.28
N ALA A 46 -21.53 2.89 -13.87
CA ALA A 46 -22.22 3.11 -15.13
C ALA A 46 -23.70 2.72 -14.93
N PRO A 47 -24.56 3.69 -14.55
CA PRO A 47 -26.00 3.48 -14.46
C PRO A 47 -26.61 3.27 -15.84
N ALA A 48 -27.79 2.61 -15.91
CA ALA A 48 -28.51 2.36 -17.16
C ALA A 48 -28.87 3.65 -17.90
N ASN A 49 -29.13 4.71 -17.15
CA ASN A 49 -29.41 6.04 -17.67
C ASN A 49 -28.49 7.06 -17.00
N SER A 50 -27.42 7.46 -17.69
CA SER A 50 -26.43 8.43 -17.18
C SER A 50 -26.98 9.87 -17.11
N TRP A 51 -28.14 10.17 -17.69
CA TRP A 51 -28.76 11.47 -17.65
C TRP A 51 -29.69 11.68 -16.46
N ALA A 52 -30.17 10.60 -15.85
CA ALA A 52 -30.98 10.62 -14.64
C ALA A 52 -30.12 10.19 -13.46
N ASN A 53 -30.05 11.01 -12.40
CA ASN A 53 -29.38 10.64 -11.16
C ASN A 53 -30.25 9.66 -10.31
N ASP A 54 -30.84 8.68 -10.97
CA ASP A 54 -31.78 7.73 -10.38
C ASP A 54 -31.07 6.47 -9.86
N TYR A 55 -29.87 6.63 -9.32
CA TYR A 55 -29.14 5.56 -8.66
C TYR A 55 -28.63 6.00 -7.29
N SER A 56 -28.45 5.02 -6.42
CA SER A 56 -27.83 5.22 -5.11
C SER A 56 -26.56 4.38 -4.97
N LEU A 57 -25.59 4.89 -4.22
CA LEU A 57 -24.33 4.24 -3.92
C LEU A 57 -24.25 3.93 -2.42
N SER A 58 -23.66 2.77 -2.13
CA SER A 58 -23.31 2.37 -0.77
C SER A 58 -21.93 1.74 -0.77
N TRP A 59 -21.17 2.03 0.26
CA TRP A 59 -19.83 1.53 0.50
C TRP A 59 -19.85 0.60 1.71
N LEU A 60 -19.12 -0.47 1.63
CA LEU A 60 -18.84 -1.34 2.78
C LEU A 60 -17.34 -1.63 2.79
N TRP A 61 -16.68 -1.15 3.80
CA TRP A 61 -15.28 -1.39 4.07
C TRP A 61 -15.14 -2.49 5.11
N ASP A 62 -14.24 -3.43 4.86
CA ASP A 62 -13.66 -4.33 5.84
C ASP A 62 -12.16 -4.01 5.90
N PHE A 63 -11.65 -3.61 7.06
CA PHE A 63 -10.24 -3.20 7.20
C PHE A 63 -9.27 -4.37 7.39
N GLY A 64 -9.78 -5.61 7.45
CA GLY A 64 -8.97 -6.81 7.61
C GLY A 64 -8.50 -7.05 9.05
N ASP A 65 -8.99 -6.28 10.02
CA ASP A 65 -8.74 -6.44 11.46
C ASP A 65 -10.02 -6.72 12.27
N GLY A 66 -11.14 -7.00 11.58
CA GLY A 66 -12.46 -7.21 12.13
C GLY A 66 -13.30 -5.94 12.27
N ASN A 67 -12.76 -4.76 11.95
CA ASN A 67 -13.50 -3.51 11.92
C ASN A 67 -14.02 -3.20 10.52
N THR A 68 -15.15 -2.48 10.45
CA THR A 68 -15.81 -2.13 9.19
C THR A 68 -16.25 -0.67 9.18
N SER A 69 -16.56 -0.13 7.98
CA SER A 69 -17.14 1.21 7.81
C SER A 69 -18.07 1.26 6.60
N THR A 70 -19.06 2.15 6.65
CA THR A 70 -19.96 2.47 5.52
C THR A 70 -19.75 3.87 4.96
N LEU A 71 -18.76 4.58 5.45
CA LEU A 71 -18.40 5.90 4.90
C LEU A 71 -17.73 5.75 3.54
N GLN A 72 -17.97 6.69 2.64
CA GLN A 72 -17.29 6.71 1.34
C GLN A 72 -15.77 6.78 1.48
N ASN A 73 -15.28 7.69 2.32
CA ASN A 73 -13.86 7.93 2.55
C ASN A 73 -13.54 7.81 4.05
N PRO A 74 -13.40 6.59 4.58
CA PRO A 74 -13.15 6.40 6.00
C PRO A 74 -11.69 6.64 6.36
N THR A 75 -11.49 6.97 7.63
CA THR A 75 -10.18 6.87 8.29
C THR A 75 -10.23 5.75 9.30
N HIS A 76 -9.22 4.88 9.28
CA HIS A 76 -9.11 3.76 10.21
C HIS A 76 -7.75 3.76 10.92
N ASN A 77 -7.75 3.38 12.19
CA ASN A 77 -6.54 3.26 13.00
C ASN A 77 -6.32 1.80 13.39
N TYR A 78 -5.26 1.20 12.89
CA TYR A 78 -4.87 -0.15 13.25
C TYR A 78 -4.18 -0.17 14.61
N ASN A 79 -4.75 -0.93 15.57
CA ASN A 79 -4.25 -0.97 16.94
C ASN A 79 -2.96 -1.77 17.14
N SER A 80 -2.56 -2.55 16.14
CA SER A 80 -1.35 -3.38 16.17
C SER A 80 -0.54 -3.21 14.91
N ASN A 81 0.77 -3.40 15.04
CA ASN A 81 1.62 -3.49 13.86
C ASN A 81 1.32 -4.81 13.13
N GLY A 82 1.21 -4.74 11.82
CA GLY A 82 0.92 -5.92 11.00
C GLY A 82 0.60 -5.61 9.56
N THR A 83 0.36 -6.66 8.82
CA THR A 83 -0.13 -6.58 7.44
C THR A 83 -1.62 -6.88 7.44
N TYR A 84 -2.39 -5.97 6.91
CA TYR A 84 -3.84 -6.04 6.80
C TYR A 84 -4.25 -6.04 5.33
N VAL A 85 -5.42 -6.57 5.04
CA VAL A 85 -5.96 -6.61 3.68
C VAL A 85 -7.33 -5.92 3.68
N PRO A 86 -7.37 -4.57 3.66
CA PRO A 86 -8.62 -3.85 3.54
C PRO A 86 -9.30 -4.15 2.20
N CYS A 87 -10.62 -4.31 2.27
CA CYS A 87 -11.49 -4.54 1.13
C CYS A 87 -12.60 -3.48 1.08
N LEU A 88 -12.84 -2.94 -0.11
CA LEU A 88 -13.99 -2.10 -0.40
C LEU A 88 -15.00 -2.91 -1.21
N THR A 89 -16.24 -2.95 -0.76
CA THR A 89 -17.39 -3.38 -1.57
C THR A 89 -18.25 -2.17 -1.90
N LEU A 90 -18.37 -1.89 -3.20
CA LEU A 90 -19.28 -0.88 -3.74
C LEU A 90 -20.58 -1.56 -4.15
N ILE A 91 -21.71 -0.95 -3.79
CA ILE A 91 -23.06 -1.37 -4.18
C ILE A 91 -23.73 -0.19 -4.84
N MET A 92 -24.16 -0.36 -6.08
CA MET A 92 -24.99 0.60 -6.82
C MET A 92 -26.39 0.00 -7.02
N PHE A 93 -27.41 0.71 -6.63
CA PHE A 93 -28.81 0.40 -6.97
C PHE A 93 -29.32 1.43 -7.98
N ASP A 94 -29.74 0.97 -9.15
CA ASP A 94 -30.33 1.81 -10.20
C ASP A 94 -31.86 1.60 -10.17
N SER A 95 -32.58 2.68 -9.84
CA SER A 95 -34.04 2.65 -9.69
C SER A 95 -34.77 2.64 -11.03
N THR A 96 -34.13 3.04 -12.13
CA THR A 96 -34.74 3.05 -13.46
C THR A 96 -34.94 1.67 -14.02
N VAL A 97 -34.04 0.75 -13.72
CA VAL A 97 -34.07 -0.66 -14.14
C VAL A 97 -34.32 -1.62 -12.97
N MET A 98 -34.52 -1.09 -11.75
CA MET A 98 -34.71 -1.85 -10.51
C MET A 98 -33.64 -2.93 -10.32
N SER A 99 -32.41 -2.60 -10.58
CA SER A 99 -31.29 -3.54 -10.56
C SER A 99 -30.13 -3.07 -9.66
N THR A 100 -29.38 -4.04 -9.15
CA THR A 100 -28.22 -3.80 -8.28
C THR A 100 -26.95 -4.31 -8.95
N CYS A 101 -25.89 -3.51 -8.91
CA CYS A 101 -24.53 -3.91 -9.24
C CYS A 101 -23.69 -3.91 -7.99
N THR A 102 -22.87 -4.95 -7.80
CA THR A 102 -21.93 -5.04 -6.68
C THR A 102 -20.53 -5.36 -7.21
N SER A 103 -19.54 -4.67 -6.69
CA SER A 103 -18.13 -4.89 -7.02
C SER A 103 -17.29 -4.78 -5.77
N SER A 104 -16.22 -5.59 -5.67
CA SER A 104 -15.30 -5.56 -4.52
C SER A 104 -13.85 -5.53 -5.00
N THR A 105 -13.02 -4.85 -4.23
CA THR A 105 -11.55 -4.81 -4.43
C THR A 105 -10.85 -4.80 -3.09
N CYS A 106 -9.66 -5.40 -3.03
CA CYS A 106 -8.83 -5.44 -1.83
C CYS A 106 -7.41 -5.00 -2.17
N ASP A 107 -6.69 -4.46 -1.18
CA ASP A 107 -5.28 -4.11 -1.29
C ASP A 107 -4.57 -4.40 0.03
N THR A 108 -3.26 -4.34 0.06
CA THR A 108 -2.46 -4.64 1.24
C THR A 108 -1.99 -3.36 1.91
N VAL A 109 -2.26 -3.23 3.21
CA VAL A 109 -1.78 -2.14 4.08
C VAL A 109 -0.85 -2.72 5.14
N ILE A 110 0.35 -2.15 5.27
CA ILE A 110 1.28 -2.47 6.34
C ILE A 110 1.16 -1.39 7.41
N SER A 111 0.48 -1.71 8.52
CA SER A 111 0.35 -0.79 9.66
C SER A 111 1.44 -1.02 10.69
N GLY A 112 1.87 0.06 11.28
CA GLY A 112 2.86 0.08 12.34
C GLY A 112 3.91 1.14 12.06
N ASN A 113 4.76 1.36 13.07
CA ASN A 113 6.01 2.01 12.79
C ASN A 113 6.76 1.11 11.82
N THR A 114 6.61 1.38 10.52
CA THR A 114 7.75 1.16 9.67
C THR A 114 8.84 1.92 10.39
N THR A 115 9.73 1.22 11.07
CA THR A 115 11.07 1.76 11.29
C THR A 115 11.45 2.24 9.92
N ASN A 116 11.27 3.52 9.71
CA ASN A 116 11.46 4.13 8.41
C ASN A 116 12.81 3.66 7.95
N LEU A 117 12.96 3.38 6.66
CA LEU A 117 14.29 3.20 6.07
C LEU A 117 15.26 4.25 6.63
N TYR A 118 14.75 5.43 7.00
CA TYR A 118 15.43 6.50 7.71
C TYR A 118 15.86 6.06 9.13
N ASP A 119 15.01 5.40 9.95
CA ASP A 119 15.39 4.93 11.29
C ASP A 119 16.36 3.73 11.20
N TYR A 120 16.15 2.85 10.21
CA TYR A 120 17.10 1.79 9.89
C TYR A 120 18.44 2.40 9.44
N MET A 121 18.42 3.38 8.54
CA MET A 121 19.63 4.08 8.11
C MET A 121 20.27 4.89 9.25
N GLN A 122 19.48 5.50 10.14
CA GLN A 122 20.00 6.18 11.35
C GLN A 122 20.61 5.18 12.33
N SER A 123 20.04 3.99 12.50
CA SER A 123 20.63 2.96 13.35
C SER A 123 21.96 2.47 12.79
N GLU A 124 22.08 2.32 11.48
CA GLU A 124 23.34 1.95 10.81
C GLU A 124 24.37 3.08 10.86
N ILE A 125 23.95 4.36 10.74
CA ILE A 125 24.85 5.52 10.82
C ILE A 125 25.40 5.72 12.24
N ASN A 126 24.61 5.41 13.26
CA ASN A 126 24.96 5.61 14.66
C ASN A 126 25.72 4.44 15.28
N LYS A 127 25.94 3.35 14.57
CA LYS A 127 26.73 2.21 15.06
C LYS A 127 28.17 2.66 15.34
N LYS A 128 28.56 2.50 16.58
CA LYS A 128 29.92 2.82 17.01
C LYS A 128 30.83 1.60 16.89
N ILE A 129 31.92 1.75 16.14
CA ILE A 129 32.95 0.71 16.07
C ILE A 129 33.62 0.58 17.44
N LEU A 130 33.49 -0.57 18.07
CA LEU A 130 34.18 -0.91 19.31
C LEU A 130 35.60 -1.43 19.04
N TYR A 131 35.73 -2.31 18.06
CA TYR A 131 37.00 -2.95 17.73
C TYR A 131 37.11 -3.21 16.23
N SER A 132 38.38 -3.22 15.77
CA SER A 132 38.71 -3.68 14.41
C SER A 132 39.87 -4.67 14.45
N PHE A 133 39.75 -5.78 13.71
CA PHE A 133 40.72 -6.87 13.67
C PHE A 133 41.09 -7.24 12.23
N ASP A 134 42.31 -7.67 12.03
CA ASP A 134 42.73 -8.34 10.77
C ASP A 134 42.25 -9.80 10.72
N ILE A 135 42.50 -10.47 9.60
CA ILE A 135 42.17 -11.89 9.40
C ILE A 135 42.82 -12.85 10.40
N PHE A 136 43.82 -12.38 11.15
CA PHE A 136 44.53 -13.15 12.19
C PHE A 136 44.02 -12.78 13.60
N GLY A 137 42.97 -11.99 13.74
CA GLY A 137 42.39 -11.57 15.01
C GLY A 137 43.20 -10.49 15.75
N ARG A 138 44.16 -9.84 15.09
CA ARG A 138 44.99 -8.78 15.70
C ARG A 138 44.29 -7.42 15.53
N LYS A 139 44.20 -6.62 16.58
CA LYS A 139 43.69 -5.24 16.50
C LYS A 139 44.49 -4.42 15.48
N THR A 140 43.81 -3.82 14.51
CA THR A 140 44.47 -3.08 13.45
C THR A 140 43.63 -1.92 12.96
N LYS A 141 44.32 -0.89 12.47
CA LYS A 141 43.75 0.21 11.67
C LYS A 141 44.44 0.32 10.30
N LYS A 142 45.21 -0.72 9.93
CA LYS A 142 45.98 -0.70 8.67
C LYS A 142 45.05 -0.82 7.46
N THR A 143 45.44 -0.19 6.36
CA THR A 143 44.79 -0.25 5.05
C THR A 143 45.36 -1.36 4.17
N ASN A 144 44.79 -1.58 3.00
CA ASN A 144 45.14 -2.61 2.02
C ASN A 144 45.01 -4.05 2.54
N GLN A 145 44.03 -4.29 3.41
CA GLN A 145 43.71 -5.60 3.93
C GLN A 145 42.23 -5.75 4.31
N ILE A 146 41.81 -6.99 4.53
CA ILE A 146 40.48 -7.27 5.07
C ILE A 146 40.48 -6.94 6.55
N ILE A 147 39.50 -6.11 6.96
CA ILE A 147 39.28 -5.72 8.36
C ILE A 147 37.87 -6.16 8.77
N PHE A 148 37.76 -6.73 9.96
CA PHE A 148 36.50 -7.00 10.64
C PHE A 148 36.24 -5.90 11.66
N TYR A 149 35.10 -5.23 11.56
CA TYR A 149 34.62 -4.24 12.51
C TYR A 149 33.56 -4.88 13.40
N ILE A 150 33.74 -4.74 14.71
CA ILE A 150 32.71 -5.11 15.71
C ILE A 150 32.08 -3.83 16.21
N PHE A 151 30.78 -3.75 16.12
CA PHE A 151 29.98 -2.61 16.52
C PHE A 151 29.42 -2.80 17.93
N ASP A 152 28.89 -1.71 18.51
CA ASP A 152 28.32 -1.66 19.86
C ASP A 152 27.00 -2.45 19.98
N ASP A 153 26.33 -2.74 18.90
CA ASP A 153 25.15 -3.61 18.83
C ASP A 153 25.50 -5.12 18.71
N GLY A 154 26.80 -5.45 18.69
CA GLY A 154 27.30 -6.83 18.56
C GLY A 154 27.39 -7.32 17.11
N THR A 155 27.03 -6.52 16.12
CA THR A 155 27.18 -6.89 14.71
C THR A 155 28.63 -6.88 14.28
N VAL A 156 28.96 -7.68 13.26
CA VAL A 156 30.31 -7.77 12.69
C VAL A 156 30.23 -7.52 11.19
N GLU A 157 30.98 -6.54 10.73
CA GLU A 157 31.13 -6.28 9.29
C GLU A 157 32.53 -6.59 8.81
N LYS A 158 32.63 -7.15 7.62
CA LYS A 158 33.89 -7.40 6.91
C LYS A 158 34.05 -6.37 5.79
N LYS A 159 35.14 -5.59 5.82
CA LYS A 159 35.47 -4.62 4.77
C LYS A 159 36.87 -4.85 4.22
N LEU A 160 37.03 -4.71 2.92
CA LEU A 160 38.31 -4.55 2.28
C LEU A 160 38.62 -3.07 2.18
N ILE A 161 39.64 -2.61 2.88
CA ILE A 161 40.10 -1.23 2.82
C ILE A 161 41.26 -1.14 1.83
N ILE A 162 41.07 -0.36 0.78
CA ILE A 162 42.05 -0.09 -0.27
C ILE A 162 42.32 1.43 -0.21
N GLU A 163 43.58 1.82 -0.16
CA GLU A 163 44.04 3.21 -0.36
C GLU A 163 44.54 3.40 -1.76
#